data_6295eccd2f2a8e347c10a04481844f08
#
_entry.id   6295eccd2f2a8e347c10a04481844f08
#
_cell.length_a   1.000
_cell.length_b   1.000
_cell.length_c   1.000
_cell.angle_alpha   90.00
_cell.angle_beta   90.00
_cell.angle_gamma   90.00
#
_symmetry.space_group_name_H-M   'P 1'
#
loop_
_entity.id
_entity.type
_entity.pdbx_description
1 polymer ?
#
loop_
_entity_poly.entity_id
_entity_poly.type
_entity_poly.pdbx_seq_one_letter_code
_entity_poly.pdbx_strand_id
1 'polypeptide(L)'
;AGLELPELGPRTQQMINEKIRGVNTSTTNPVDLGAFGFDLNVMLHTMQAMDQDDNIDVIIPYFDVEYLIQAEMILQIKNSADTIMQMAECIRKPVIPVLISFLENNLEAERIRIDTFKSLRKAGFPVYGTIQEAVYAIETYFEWVEKRKSR
;
A
#
# COMPACT_ATOMS: atom_id res chain seq x y z
N ALA A 1 -9.72 11.37 11.54
CA ALA A 1 -9.76 9.92 11.58
C ALA A 1 -9.02 9.43 12.81
N GLY A 2 -9.52 8.40 13.50
CA GLY A 2 -8.96 7.90 14.76
C GLY A 2 -7.69 7.02 14.59
N LEU A 3 -7.09 6.99 13.41
CA LEU A 3 -5.83 6.27 13.15
C LEU A 3 -4.63 7.17 13.40
N GLU A 4 -3.58 6.57 13.95
CA GLU A 4 -2.30 7.23 14.15
C GLU A 4 -1.31 6.87 13.04
N LEU A 5 -0.39 7.79 12.76
CA LEU A 5 0.79 7.55 11.93
C LEU A 5 2.01 7.52 12.88
N PRO A 6 2.31 6.37 13.47
CA PRO A 6 3.43 6.28 14.40
C PRO A 6 4.76 6.42 13.67
N GLU A 7 5.76 6.91 14.38
CA GLU A 7 7.12 6.91 13.87
C GLU A 7 7.63 5.46 13.77
N LEU A 8 8.26 5.12 12.65
CA LEU A 8 8.88 3.81 12.48
C LEU A 8 10.08 3.66 13.39
N GLY A 9 10.26 2.47 13.95
CA GLY A 9 11.41 2.16 14.76
C GLY A 9 12.74 2.32 13.99
N PRO A 10 13.86 2.65 14.68
CA PRO A 10 15.15 2.90 14.02
C PRO A 10 15.63 1.72 13.16
N ARG A 11 15.34 0.49 13.57
CA ARG A 11 15.67 -0.73 12.81
C ARG A 11 14.89 -0.80 11.51
N THR A 12 13.60 -0.49 11.55
CA THR A 12 12.73 -0.47 10.37
C THR A 12 13.20 0.58 9.37
N GLN A 13 13.48 1.79 9.84
CA GLN A 13 14.03 2.85 9.00
C GLN A 13 15.37 2.47 8.37
N GLN A 14 16.25 1.82 9.13
CA GLN A 14 17.53 1.32 8.61
C GLN A 14 17.32 0.29 7.50
N MET A 15 16.45 -0.71 7.71
CA MET A 15 16.16 -1.74 6.71
C MET A 15 15.63 -1.13 5.41
N ILE A 16 14.75 -0.14 5.50
CA ILE A 16 14.23 0.56 4.32
C ILE A 16 15.37 1.32 3.62
N ASN A 17 16.20 2.05 4.37
CA ASN A 17 17.33 2.82 3.85
C ASN A 17 18.39 1.97 3.12
N GLU A 18 18.50 0.68 3.42
CA GLU A 18 19.40 -0.24 2.70
C GLU A 18 19.02 -0.43 1.23
N LYS A 19 17.76 -0.18 0.87
CA LYS A 19 17.22 -0.37 -0.49
C LYS A 19 16.99 0.92 -1.25
N ILE A 20 16.96 2.05 -0.57
CA ILE A 20 16.75 3.36 -1.19
C ILE A 20 17.96 4.27 -0.96
N ARG A 21 18.15 5.21 -1.87
CA ARG A 21 19.18 6.23 -1.70
C ARG A 21 18.47 7.53 -1.33
N GLY A 22 18.82 8.18 -0.25
CA GLY A 22 18.14 9.31 0.39
C GLY A 22 17.94 10.59 -0.46
N VAL A 23 17.65 10.44 -1.75
CA VAL A 23 17.31 11.54 -2.67
C VAL A 23 15.85 11.42 -3.03
N ASN A 24 15.06 12.41 -2.65
CA ASN A 24 13.61 12.45 -2.84
C ASN A 24 12.90 11.21 -2.26
N THR A 25 13.33 10.78 -1.08
CA THR A 25 12.75 9.66 -0.34
C THR A 25 12.64 9.99 1.13
N SER A 26 11.75 9.30 1.85
CA SER A 26 11.59 9.42 3.30
C SER A 26 11.34 8.05 3.91
N THR A 27 12.04 7.73 4.99
CA THR A 27 11.79 6.53 5.80
C THR A 27 10.97 6.81 7.06
N THR A 28 10.52 8.05 7.24
CA THR A 28 9.51 8.38 8.24
C THR A 28 8.13 7.99 7.74
N ASN A 29 7.19 7.71 8.64
CA ASN A 29 5.82 7.38 8.26
C ASN A 29 4.99 8.66 8.01
N PRO A 30 4.40 8.85 6.81
CA PRO A 30 4.35 7.94 5.67
C PRO A 30 5.72 7.75 4.99
N VAL A 31 6.01 6.50 4.62
CA VAL A 31 7.23 6.18 3.86
C VAL A 31 7.07 6.65 2.42
N ASP A 32 8.02 7.43 1.93
CA ASP A 32 8.11 7.82 0.53
C ASP A 32 9.34 7.18 -0.11
N LEU A 33 9.10 6.22 -0.98
CA LEU A 33 10.15 5.50 -1.69
C LEU A 33 10.64 6.26 -2.94
N GLY A 34 9.99 7.35 -3.33
CA GLY A 34 10.28 8.06 -4.57
C GLY A 34 10.24 7.09 -5.77
N ALA A 35 11.17 7.25 -6.71
CA ALA A 35 11.25 6.38 -7.89
C ALA A 35 11.59 4.91 -7.55
N PHE A 36 12.15 4.61 -6.39
CA PHE A 36 12.42 3.23 -5.98
C PHE A 36 11.14 2.43 -5.67
N GLY A 37 10.04 3.11 -5.36
CA GLY A 37 8.73 2.48 -5.13
C GLY A 37 8.15 1.77 -6.35
N PHE A 38 8.69 1.99 -7.55
CA PHE A 38 8.32 1.24 -8.75
C PHE A 38 9.02 -0.11 -8.87
N ASP A 39 10.08 -0.35 -8.11
CA ASP A 39 10.66 -1.68 -7.95
C ASP A 39 9.86 -2.46 -6.90
N LEU A 40 9.14 -3.48 -7.37
CA LEU A 40 8.30 -4.32 -6.53
C LEU A 40 9.09 -5.05 -5.42
N ASN A 41 10.39 -5.32 -5.65
CA ASN A 41 11.23 -5.91 -4.62
C ASN A 41 11.54 -4.90 -3.50
N VAL A 42 11.74 -3.62 -3.85
CA VAL A 42 11.93 -2.55 -2.87
C VAL A 42 10.66 -2.34 -2.06
N MET A 43 9.50 -2.33 -2.73
CA MET A 43 8.21 -2.20 -2.07
C MET A 43 7.95 -3.38 -1.12
N LEU A 44 8.16 -4.62 -1.57
CA LEU A 44 8.01 -5.81 -0.73
C LEU A 44 8.95 -5.76 0.47
N HIS A 45 10.22 -5.42 0.27
CA HIS A 45 11.18 -5.29 1.35
C HIS A 45 10.76 -4.25 2.38
N THR A 46 10.25 -3.10 1.92
CA THR A 46 9.71 -2.04 2.79
C THR A 46 8.51 -2.54 3.61
N MET A 47 7.57 -3.22 2.97
CA MET A 47 6.41 -3.79 3.66
C MET A 47 6.83 -4.85 4.69
N GLN A 48 7.82 -5.69 4.37
CA GLN A 48 8.37 -6.67 5.31
C GLN A 48 9.09 -6.03 6.50
N ALA A 49 9.78 -4.90 6.29
CA ALA A 49 10.36 -4.13 7.38
C ALA A 49 9.27 -3.55 8.29
N MET A 50 8.21 -2.98 7.71
CA MET A 50 7.05 -2.47 8.46
C MET A 50 6.26 -3.58 9.17
N ASP A 51 6.20 -4.79 8.58
CA ASP A 51 5.56 -5.96 9.21
C ASP A 51 6.23 -6.38 10.52
N GLN A 52 7.54 -6.14 10.63
CA GLN A 52 8.33 -6.43 11.83
C GLN A 52 8.32 -5.31 12.87
N ASP A 53 7.76 -4.15 12.55
CA ASP A 53 7.72 -3.00 13.46
C ASP A 53 6.52 -3.08 14.40
N ASP A 54 6.77 -3.17 15.70
CA ASP A 54 5.70 -3.31 16.71
C ASP A 54 4.80 -2.07 16.81
N ASN A 55 5.23 -0.91 16.26
CA ASN A 55 4.42 0.30 16.23
C ASN A 55 3.38 0.31 15.11
N ILE A 56 3.43 -0.65 14.18
CA ILE A 56 2.55 -0.71 13.01
C ILE A 56 1.52 -1.83 13.17
N ASP A 57 0.25 -1.51 13.05
CA ASP A 57 -0.86 -2.48 13.08
C ASP A 57 -1.38 -2.81 11.68
N VAL A 58 -1.32 -1.87 10.73
CA VAL A 58 -1.87 -1.97 9.38
C VAL A 58 -0.91 -1.33 8.38
N ILE A 59 -0.75 -1.94 7.21
CA ILE A 59 0.07 -1.41 6.11
C ILE A 59 -0.85 -1.00 4.96
N ILE A 60 -0.74 0.25 4.52
CA ILE A 60 -1.53 0.81 3.42
C ILE A 60 -0.57 1.12 2.26
N PRO A 61 -0.33 0.18 1.33
CA PRO A 61 0.44 0.47 0.13
C PRO A 61 -0.39 1.34 -0.82
N TYR A 62 0.25 2.40 -1.31
CA TYR A 62 -0.37 3.39 -2.16
C TYR A 62 0.22 3.32 -3.57
N PHE A 63 -0.62 3.06 -4.57
CA PHE A 63 -0.22 2.86 -5.95
C PHE A 63 -0.80 3.92 -6.87
N ASP A 64 0.07 4.61 -7.59
CA ASP A 64 -0.29 5.48 -8.70
C ASP A 64 -0.21 4.69 -10.01
N VAL A 65 -1.36 4.20 -10.47
CA VAL A 65 -1.46 3.39 -11.70
C VAL A 65 -1.12 4.21 -12.93
N GLU A 66 -1.42 5.50 -12.94
CA GLU A 66 -1.21 6.39 -14.09
C GLU A 66 0.27 6.70 -14.30
N TYR A 67 1.00 6.91 -13.22
CA TYR A 67 2.44 7.11 -13.28
C TYR A 67 3.16 5.85 -13.82
N LEU A 68 2.72 4.67 -13.39
CA LEU A 68 3.27 3.40 -13.88
C LEU A 68 3.06 3.23 -15.39
N ILE A 69 1.93 3.71 -15.92
CA ILE A 69 1.66 3.69 -17.37
C ILE A 69 2.55 4.68 -18.11
N GLN A 70 2.67 5.91 -17.61
CA GLN A 70 3.50 6.94 -18.22
C GLN A 70 4.99 6.57 -18.24
N ALA A 71 5.45 5.83 -17.24
CA ALA A 71 6.83 5.33 -17.16
C ALA A 71 7.08 4.09 -18.04
N GLU A 72 6.13 3.72 -18.93
CA GLU A 72 6.19 2.51 -19.78
C GLU A 72 6.35 1.19 -19.00
N MET A 73 6.00 1.20 -17.73
CA MET A 73 6.07 0.04 -16.83
C MET A 73 4.84 -0.88 -16.97
N ILE A 74 4.23 -0.91 -18.15
CA ILE A 74 2.97 -1.61 -18.46
C ILE A 74 3.04 -3.11 -18.12
N LEU A 75 4.19 -3.74 -18.23
CA LEU A 75 4.35 -5.16 -17.87
C LEU A 75 4.21 -5.40 -16.37
N GLN A 76 4.64 -4.46 -15.55
CA GLN A 76 4.50 -4.53 -14.09
C GLN A 76 3.04 -4.32 -13.67
N ILE A 77 2.28 -3.52 -14.43
CA ILE A 77 0.87 -3.23 -14.15
C ILE A 77 -0.03 -4.41 -14.51
N LYS A 78 0.22 -5.10 -15.63
CA LYS A 78 -0.59 -6.26 -16.05
C LYS A 78 -0.58 -7.38 -15.02
N ASN A 79 0.47 -7.46 -14.22
CA ASN A 79 0.62 -8.43 -13.14
C ASN A 79 0.43 -7.80 -11.75
N SER A 80 -0.01 -6.53 -11.67
CA SER A 80 -0.07 -5.79 -10.41
C SER A 80 -0.93 -6.47 -9.36
N ALA A 81 -2.08 -7.01 -9.74
CA ALA A 81 -2.95 -7.72 -8.79
C ALA A 81 -2.27 -8.98 -8.23
N ASP A 82 -1.69 -9.81 -9.08
CA ASP A 82 -0.98 -11.03 -8.67
C ASP A 82 0.24 -10.67 -7.80
N THR A 83 0.96 -9.62 -8.16
CA THR A 83 2.11 -9.16 -7.39
C THR A 83 1.69 -8.61 -6.02
N ILE A 84 0.65 -7.78 -5.95
CA ILE A 84 0.12 -7.28 -4.68
C ILE A 84 -0.35 -8.45 -3.80
N MET A 85 -1.01 -9.45 -4.38
CA MET A 85 -1.43 -10.65 -3.66
C MET A 85 -0.23 -11.44 -3.12
N GLN A 86 0.79 -11.69 -3.94
CA GLN A 86 2.02 -12.38 -3.51
C GLN A 86 2.78 -11.60 -2.44
N MET A 87 2.83 -10.27 -2.57
CA MET A 87 3.44 -9.42 -1.54
C MET A 87 2.68 -9.52 -0.21
N ALA A 88 1.36 -9.48 -0.26
CA ALA A 88 0.54 -9.56 0.94
C ALA A 88 0.60 -10.94 1.63
N GLU A 89 0.80 -12.03 0.89
CA GLU A 89 1.02 -13.37 1.47
C GLU A 89 2.31 -13.46 2.30
N CYS A 90 3.28 -12.60 2.03
CA CYS A 90 4.55 -12.53 2.77
C CYS A 90 4.47 -11.63 4.01
N ILE A 91 3.33 -10.99 4.27
CA ILE A 91 3.10 -10.00 5.32
C ILE A 91 2.03 -10.54 6.28
N ARG A 92 2.32 -10.51 7.60
CA ARG A 92 1.39 -10.98 8.64
C ARG A 92 0.32 -9.96 9.00
N LYS A 93 0.69 -8.67 8.94
CA LYS A 93 -0.21 -7.56 9.24
C LYS A 93 -1.23 -7.36 8.14
N PRO A 94 -2.41 -6.81 8.42
CA PRO A 94 -3.37 -6.44 7.40
C PRO A 94 -2.77 -5.51 6.36
N VAL A 95 -2.89 -5.88 5.08
CA VAL A 95 -2.47 -5.06 3.93
C VAL A 95 -3.71 -4.54 3.23
N ILE A 96 -3.82 -3.23 3.12
CA ILE A 96 -4.98 -2.53 2.55
C ILE A 96 -4.54 -1.67 1.37
N PRO A 97 -4.51 -2.21 0.14
CA PRO A 97 -4.08 -1.46 -1.04
C PRO A 97 -4.99 -0.28 -1.36
N VAL A 98 -4.37 0.84 -1.72
CA VAL A 98 -5.06 2.00 -2.29
C VAL A 98 -4.58 2.21 -3.71
N LEU A 99 -5.50 2.16 -4.67
CA LEU A 99 -5.26 2.36 -6.10
C LEU A 99 -5.89 3.68 -6.52
N ILE A 100 -5.07 4.71 -6.63
CA ILE A 100 -5.55 6.06 -6.97
C ILE A 100 -5.67 6.27 -8.47
N SER A 101 -6.42 7.31 -8.83
CA SER A 101 -6.48 7.90 -10.16
C SER A 101 -6.40 9.41 -10.02
N PHE A 102 -5.47 10.03 -10.73
CA PHE A 102 -5.28 11.49 -10.76
C PHE A 102 -5.74 12.13 -12.07
N LEU A 103 -5.76 11.37 -13.17
CA LEU A 103 -6.05 11.89 -14.50
C LEU A 103 -7.49 11.54 -14.90
N GLU A 104 -8.32 12.54 -15.07
CA GLU A 104 -9.73 12.39 -15.43
C GLU A 104 -9.96 11.82 -16.85
N ASN A 105 -8.94 11.75 -17.71
CA ASN A 105 -9.11 11.45 -19.14
C ASN A 105 -8.21 10.33 -19.67
N ASN A 106 -7.55 9.53 -18.82
CA ASN A 106 -6.77 8.39 -19.25
C ASN A 106 -7.58 7.09 -19.15
N LEU A 107 -8.34 6.79 -20.21
CA LEU A 107 -9.22 5.61 -20.25
C LEU A 107 -8.45 4.29 -20.12
N GLU A 108 -7.21 4.21 -20.58
CA GLU A 108 -6.38 3.01 -20.45
C GLU A 108 -5.96 2.78 -19.00
N ALA A 109 -5.50 3.83 -18.32
CA ALA A 109 -5.17 3.79 -16.91
C ALA A 109 -6.37 3.38 -16.05
N GLU A 110 -7.51 3.99 -16.31
CA GLU A 110 -8.73 3.68 -15.57
C GLU A 110 -9.18 2.23 -15.79
N ARG A 111 -9.08 1.70 -17.01
CA ARG A 111 -9.37 0.30 -17.28
C ARG A 111 -8.46 -0.64 -16.51
N ILE A 112 -7.15 -0.40 -16.52
CA ILE A 112 -6.17 -1.20 -15.78
C ILE A 112 -6.45 -1.13 -14.28
N ARG A 113 -6.72 0.07 -13.76
CA ARG A 113 -7.07 0.28 -12.35
C ARG A 113 -8.31 -0.52 -11.96
N ILE A 114 -9.37 -0.45 -12.76
CA ILE A 114 -10.62 -1.20 -12.52
C ILE A 114 -10.37 -2.71 -12.54
N ASP A 115 -9.60 -3.22 -13.49
CA ASP A 115 -9.33 -4.66 -13.61
C ASP A 115 -8.45 -5.15 -12.44
N THR A 116 -7.48 -4.37 -12.00
CA THR A 116 -6.68 -4.64 -10.80
C THR A 116 -7.58 -4.65 -9.55
N PHE A 117 -8.45 -3.66 -9.42
CA PHE A 117 -9.42 -3.54 -8.33
C PHE A 117 -10.32 -4.78 -8.22
N LYS A 118 -10.89 -5.23 -9.35
CA LYS A 118 -11.74 -6.42 -9.43
C LYS A 118 -10.99 -7.69 -9.03
N SER A 119 -9.74 -7.82 -9.51
CA SER A 119 -8.90 -8.99 -9.21
C SER A 119 -8.57 -9.08 -7.73
N LEU A 120 -8.16 -7.97 -7.11
CA LEU A 120 -7.87 -7.90 -5.67
C LEU A 120 -9.12 -8.20 -4.83
N ARG A 121 -10.26 -7.60 -5.16
CA ARG A 121 -11.52 -7.88 -4.46
C ARG A 121 -11.95 -9.34 -4.57
N LYS A 122 -11.79 -9.95 -5.76
CA LYS A 122 -12.09 -11.37 -5.97
C LYS A 122 -11.19 -12.28 -5.13
N ALA A 123 -9.95 -11.86 -4.88
CA ALA A 123 -9.00 -12.53 -4.00
C ALA A 123 -9.23 -12.26 -2.50
N GLY A 124 -10.21 -11.42 -2.14
CA GLY A 124 -10.56 -11.12 -0.76
C GLY A 124 -9.85 -9.91 -0.14
N PHE A 125 -9.11 -9.13 -0.94
CA PHE A 125 -8.42 -7.94 -0.43
C PHE A 125 -9.37 -6.75 -0.28
N PRO A 126 -9.31 -6.02 0.84
CA PRO A 126 -10.02 -4.76 1.04
C PRO A 126 -9.27 -3.63 0.33
N VAL A 127 -9.59 -3.38 -0.95
CA VAL A 127 -8.95 -2.37 -1.79
C VAL A 127 -9.83 -1.14 -1.96
N TYR A 128 -9.23 0.05 -1.92
CA TYR A 128 -9.91 1.35 -1.97
C TYR A 128 -9.33 2.26 -3.05
N GLY A 129 -10.15 3.22 -3.49
CA GLY A 129 -9.75 4.22 -4.49
C GLY A 129 -9.06 5.45 -3.87
N THR A 130 -9.24 5.67 -2.58
CA THR A 130 -8.66 6.79 -1.84
C THR A 130 -8.19 6.36 -0.46
N ILE A 131 -7.21 7.09 0.09
CA ILE A 131 -6.75 6.88 1.47
C ILE A 131 -7.89 7.15 2.47
N GLN A 132 -8.72 8.15 2.20
CA GLN A 132 -9.84 8.51 3.06
C GLN A 132 -10.83 7.35 3.22
N GLU A 133 -11.18 6.68 2.12
CA GLU A 133 -12.05 5.50 2.16
C GLU A 133 -11.41 4.34 2.94
N ALA A 134 -10.12 4.07 2.72
CA ALA A 134 -9.39 3.03 3.44
C ALA A 134 -9.37 3.32 4.95
N VAL A 135 -9.00 4.53 5.34
CA VAL A 135 -8.94 4.97 6.75
C VAL A 135 -10.30 4.86 7.41
N TYR A 136 -11.37 5.34 6.76
CA TYR A 136 -12.73 5.25 7.28
C TYR A 136 -13.17 3.80 7.50
N ALA A 137 -12.85 2.91 6.57
CA ALA A 137 -13.19 1.49 6.68
C ALA A 137 -12.44 0.81 7.83
N ILE A 138 -11.14 1.11 7.99
CA ILE A 138 -10.32 0.60 9.09
C ILE A 138 -10.87 1.06 10.44
N GLU A 139 -11.13 2.36 10.59
CA GLU A 139 -11.70 2.95 11.81
C GLU A 139 -13.03 2.28 12.18
N THR A 140 -13.95 2.18 11.21
CA THR A 140 -15.24 1.52 11.40
C THR A 140 -15.09 0.07 11.85
N TYR A 141 -14.14 -0.67 11.28
CA TYR A 141 -13.85 -2.06 11.66
C TYR A 141 -13.35 -2.15 13.10
N PHE A 142 -12.40 -1.30 13.51
CA PHE A 142 -11.88 -1.29 14.87
C PHE A 142 -12.95 -0.92 15.88
N GLU A 143 -13.78 0.09 15.62
CA GLU A 143 -14.92 0.42 16.48
C GLU A 143 -15.88 -0.76 16.66
N TRP A 144 -16.14 -1.50 15.57
CA TRP A 144 -17.01 -2.66 15.63
C TRP A 144 -16.40 -3.78 16.49
N VAL A 145 -15.08 -4.03 16.34
CA VAL A 145 -14.36 -5.02 17.17
C VAL A 145 -14.43 -4.66 18.64
N GLU A 146 -14.15 -3.40 19.01
CA GLU A 146 -14.20 -2.94 20.40
C GLU A 146 -15.62 -3.06 21.02
N LYS A 147 -16.64 -2.70 20.27
CA LYS A 147 -18.04 -2.88 20.70
C LYS A 147 -18.41 -4.35 20.93
N ARG A 148 -17.75 -5.29 20.26
CA ARG A 148 -17.97 -6.74 20.48
C ARG A 148 -17.23 -7.30 21.69
N LYS A 149 -16.05 -6.79 21.99
CA LYS A 149 -15.29 -7.20 23.18
C LYS A 149 -15.95 -6.75 24.49
N SER A 150 -16.73 -5.67 24.44
CA SER A 150 -17.43 -5.10 25.62
C SER A 150 -18.82 -5.71 25.88
N ARG A 151 -19.22 -6.71 25.12
CA ARG A 151 -20.43 -7.52 25.32
C ARG A 151 -20.11 -8.92 25.84
#